data_e06bde9fea2f973d76b0a7600cc8f96c
#
_entry.id   e06bde9fea2f973d76b0a7600cc8f96c
#
_cell.length_a   1.000
_cell.length_b   1.000
_cell.length_c   1.000
_cell.angle_alpha   90.00
_cell.angle_beta   90.00
_cell.angle_gamma   90.00
#
_symmetry.space_group_name_H-M   'P 1'
#
loop_
_entity.id
_entity.type
_entity.pdbx_description
1 polymer ?
#
loop_
_entity_poly.entity_id
_entity_poly.type
_entity_poly.pdbx_seq_one_letter_code
_entity_poly.pdbx_strand_id
1 'polypeptide(L)'
;MSISQFNILKDSMGSREELRTEFELAFAAIASKHHPSDRAERFVFGGACEWLLAITAWKAGVKALPAGHAQNGFDLMQFKGAIQGLWSLKSSAAYGSNSPINLRNNISSSTKAASAIYDHPTVFMGPYLPGITYVDFKNTPSLASKIVYDKDAAKIKSKEILDFAIKNPELVIPVKLIAVANASTVDSNLKLVANVLTSGTYPLLGGTVDILQKYSEKITVLRELHATGSLSDAEFEKSLLEMELS
;
A
#
# COMPACT_ATOMS: atom_id res chain seq x y z
N MET A 1 6.94 3.49 -15.15
CA MET A 1 7.68 3.78 -13.89
C MET A 1 7.20 2.92 -12.73
N SER A 2 5.91 2.87 -12.40
CA SER A 2 5.39 2.08 -11.24
C SER A 2 5.61 0.57 -11.35
N ILE A 3 5.52 -0.02 -12.54
CA ILE A 3 5.79 -1.45 -12.77
C ILE A 3 7.27 -1.78 -12.54
N SER A 4 8.21 -0.91 -12.91
CA SER A 4 9.64 -1.14 -12.67
C SER A 4 9.95 -1.15 -11.16
N GLN A 5 9.30 -0.31 -10.37
CA GLN A 5 9.44 -0.31 -8.91
C GLN A 5 8.84 -1.60 -8.30
N PHE A 6 7.71 -2.07 -8.85
CA PHE A 6 7.12 -3.34 -8.43
C PHE A 6 8.05 -4.52 -8.75
N ASN A 7 8.70 -4.51 -9.91
CA ASN A 7 9.66 -5.56 -10.28
C ASN A 7 10.89 -5.55 -9.37
N ILE A 8 11.44 -4.39 -9.00
CA ILE A 8 12.53 -4.30 -8.01
C ILE A 8 12.11 -4.94 -6.68
N LEU A 9 10.90 -4.63 -6.18
CA LEU A 9 10.37 -5.24 -4.97
C LEU A 9 10.22 -6.75 -5.13
N LYS A 10 9.65 -7.21 -6.25
CA LYS A 10 9.46 -8.63 -6.57
C LYS A 10 10.78 -9.39 -6.61
N ASP A 11 11.76 -8.87 -7.33
CA ASP A 11 13.08 -9.50 -7.47
C ASP A 11 13.82 -9.57 -6.13
N SER A 12 13.72 -8.49 -5.33
CA SER A 12 14.30 -8.46 -3.99
C SER A 12 13.64 -9.48 -3.05
N MET A 13 12.33 -9.59 -3.04
CA MET A 13 11.61 -10.56 -2.21
C MET A 13 11.79 -11.99 -2.74
N GLY A 14 11.98 -12.17 -4.04
CA GLY A 14 12.26 -13.46 -4.68
C GLY A 14 13.66 -13.99 -4.36
N SER A 15 14.67 -13.11 -4.31
CA SER A 15 16.07 -13.46 -4.07
C SER A 15 16.47 -13.44 -2.59
N ARG A 16 15.71 -12.79 -1.73
CA ARG A 16 15.99 -12.62 -0.29
C ARG A 16 14.90 -13.27 0.54
N GLU A 17 15.10 -14.54 0.86
CA GLU A 17 14.13 -15.33 1.62
C GLU A 17 13.81 -14.73 3.00
N GLU A 18 14.80 -14.15 3.67
CA GLU A 18 14.62 -13.51 4.97
C GLU A 18 13.64 -12.33 4.86
N LEU A 19 13.78 -11.50 3.84
CA LEU A 19 12.88 -10.35 3.62
C LEU A 19 11.44 -10.80 3.38
N ARG A 20 11.28 -11.85 2.56
CA ARG A 20 9.97 -12.45 2.29
C ARG A 20 9.36 -13.03 3.56
N THR A 21 10.14 -13.80 4.32
CA THR A 21 9.67 -14.46 5.55
C THR A 21 9.27 -13.43 6.61
N GLU A 22 10.07 -12.38 6.81
CA GLU A 22 9.73 -11.31 7.75
C GLU A 22 8.44 -10.58 7.34
N PHE A 23 8.26 -10.31 6.05
CA PHE A 23 7.02 -9.72 5.54
C PHE A 23 5.81 -10.61 5.81
N GLU A 24 5.90 -11.91 5.52
CA GLU A 24 4.82 -12.89 5.73
C GLU A 24 4.42 -12.98 7.21
N LEU A 25 5.40 -13.07 8.10
CA LEU A 25 5.18 -13.10 9.54
C LEU A 25 4.58 -11.79 10.06
N ALA A 26 5.10 -10.64 9.60
CA ALA A 26 4.57 -9.34 9.99
C ALA A 26 3.14 -9.14 9.51
N PHE A 27 2.82 -9.53 8.27
CA PHE A 27 1.45 -9.48 7.77
C PHE A 27 0.51 -10.34 8.63
N ALA A 28 0.88 -11.58 8.95
CA ALA A 28 0.09 -12.47 9.79
C ALA A 28 -0.10 -11.90 11.21
N ALA A 29 0.95 -11.33 11.79
CA ALA A 29 0.89 -10.71 13.13
C ALA A 29 -0.01 -9.46 13.13
N ILE A 30 0.04 -8.62 12.10
CA ILE A 30 -0.86 -7.47 11.94
C ILE A 30 -2.30 -7.96 11.75
N ALA A 31 -2.52 -8.92 10.85
CA ALA A 31 -3.84 -9.46 10.56
C ALA A 31 -4.49 -10.11 11.80
N SER A 32 -3.70 -10.78 12.66
CA SER A 32 -4.19 -11.39 13.90
C SER A 32 -4.73 -10.39 14.93
N LYS A 33 -4.38 -9.12 14.79
CA LYS A 33 -4.83 -8.03 15.68
C LYS A 33 -6.08 -7.31 15.17
N HIS A 34 -6.68 -7.75 14.09
CA HIS A 34 -7.83 -7.12 13.46
C HIS A 34 -8.98 -8.10 13.27
N HIS A 35 -10.19 -7.63 13.53
CA HIS A 35 -11.40 -8.38 13.21
C HIS A 35 -11.86 -8.03 11.79
N PRO A 36 -11.89 -8.99 10.84
CA PRO A 36 -12.16 -8.70 9.42
C PRO A 36 -13.58 -8.16 9.18
N SER A 37 -14.52 -8.36 10.10
CA SER A 37 -15.90 -7.85 10.02
C SER A 37 -16.05 -6.46 10.64
N ASP A 38 -15.13 -5.97 11.45
CA ASP A 38 -15.19 -4.63 12.02
C ASP A 38 -14.83 -3.56 10.98
N ARG A 39 -15.75 -2.61 10.80
CA ARG A 39 -15.57 -1.58 9.78
C ARG A 39 -14.47 -0.58 10.14
N ALA A 40 -14.33 -0.25 11.41
CA ALA A 40 -13.29 0.67 11.88
C ALA A 40 -11.91 0.00 11.79
N GLU A 41 -11.81 -1.26 12.20
CA GLU A 41 -10.56 -2.01 12.14
C GLU A 41 -10.06 -2.25 10.71
N ARG A 42 -10.95 -2.31 9.71
CA ARG A 42 -10.53 -2.39 8.29
C ARG A 42 -9.69 -1.20 7.84
N PHE A 43 -10.00 0.01 8.31
CA PHE A 43 -9.21 1.19 7.99
C PHE A 43 -7.83 1.13 8.65
N VAL A 44 -7.77 0.70 9.91
CA VAL A 44 -6.50 0.53 10.62
C VAL A 44 -5.65 -0.56 9.95
N PHE A 45 -6.25 -1.69 9.59
CA PHE A 45 -5.56 -2.75 8.86
C PHE A 45 -5.03 -2.28 7.50
N GLY A 46 -5.86 -1.53 6.74
CA GLY A 46 -5.44 -0.95 5.46
C GLY A 46 -4.20 -0.10 5.60
N GLY A 47 -4.23 0.87 6.50
CA GLY A 47 -3.09 1.75 6.76
C GLY A 47 -1.85 1.02 7.32
N ALA A 48 -2.04 -0.03 8.14
CA ALA A 48 -0.94 -0.86 8.59
C ALA A 48 -0.28 -1.60 7.41
N CYS A 49 -1.07 -2.11 6.47
CA CYS A 49 -0.55 -2.73 5.25
C CYS A 49 0.19 -1.74 4.34
N GLU A 50 -0.25 -0.48 4.27
CA GLU A 50 0.46 0.59 3.55
C GLU A 50 1.87 0.78 4.13
N TRP A 51 1.99 0.88 5.46
CA TRP A 51 3.26 1.01 6.13
C TRP A 51 4.13 -0.23 5.98
N LEU A 52 3.58 -1.43 6.15
CA LEU A 52 4.32 -2.67 5.97
C LEU A 52 4.89 -2.79 4.55
N LEU A 53 4.08 -2.50 3.54
CA LEU A 53 4.52 -2.53 2.14
C LEU A 53 5.58 -1.46 1.86
N ALA A 54 5.42 -0.24 2.39
CA ALA A 54 6.39 0.84 2.24
C ALA A 54 7.75 0.47 2.86
N ILE A 55 7.76 -0.05 4.10
CA ILE A 55 8.97 -0.50 4.79
C ILE A 55 9.68 -1.61 4.00
N THR A 56 8.91 -2.58 3.50
CA THR A 56 9.45 -3.68 2.71
C THR A 56 10.01 -3.19 1.37
N ALA A 57 9.28 -2.29 0.70
CA ALA A 57 9.73 -1.67 -0.55
C ALA A 57 11.02 -0.87 -0.34
N TRP A 58 11.12 -0.12 0.75
CA TRP A 58 12.34 0.61 1.10
C TRP A 58 13.53 -0.33 1.30
N LYS A 59 13.33 -1.42 2.02
CA LYS A 59 14.36 -2.45 2.21
C LYS A 59 14.77 -3.16 0.91
N ALA A 60 13.86 -3.17 -0.06
CA ALA A 60 14.11 -3.68 -1.41
C ALA A 60 14.79 -2.64 -2.34
N GLY A 61 15.01 -1.40 -1.89
CA GLY A 61 15.60 -0.32 -2.68
C GLY A 61 14.58 0.58 -3.39
N VAL A 62 13.29 0.43 -3.10
CA VAL A 62 12.21 1.30 -3.60
C VAL A 62 11.84 2.28 -2.50
N LYS A 63 12.23 3.54 -2.63
CA LYS A 63 11.95 4.60 -1.63
C LYS A 63 10.47 4.98 -1.61
N ALA A 64 9.62 4.07 -1.14
CA ALA A 64 8.18 4.24 -1.02
C ALA A 64 7.78 4.73 0.37
N LEU A 65 6.76 5.58 0.44
CA LEU A 65 6.18 6.09 1.69
C LEU A 65 4.66 6.10 1.59
N PRO A 66 3.93 5.91 2.70
CA PRO A 66 2.50 6.16 2.72
C PRO A 66 2.21 7.62 2.39
N ALA A 67 1.24 7.84 1.50
CA ALA A 67 0.92 9.17 0.99
C ALA A 67 0.01 9.98 1.94
N GLY A 68 -0.62 9.30 2.91
CA GLY A 68 -1.63 9.88 3.80
C GLY A 68 -2.98 10.09 3.13
N HIS A 69 -4.01 10.34 3.94
CA HIS A 69 -5.41 10.39 3.47
C HIS A 69 -5.77 11.59 2.59
N ALA A 70 -4.90 12.60 2.51
CA ALA A 70 -5.16 13.81 1.71
C ALA A 70 -4.85 13.65 0.22
N GLN A 71 -4.22 12.55 -0.19
CA GLN A 71 -3.84 12.33 -1.58
C GLN A 71 -4.94 11.59 -2.36
N ASN A 72 -5.23 12.08 -3.55
CA ASN A 72 -6.22 11.48 -4.42
C ASN A 72 -5.58 10.47 -5.37
N GLY A 73 -6.04 9.20 -5.31
CA GLY A 73 -5.75 8.19 -6.31
C GLY A 73 -4.57 7.27 -6.03
N PHE A 74 -3.78 7.51 -4.95
CA PHE A 74 -2.71 6.60 -4.54
C PHE A 74 -2.55 6.60 -3.02
N ASP A 75 -2.13 5.46 -2.49
CA ASP A 75 -1.89 5.23 -1.07
C ASP A 75 -0.38 5.21 -0.74
N LEU A 76 0.45 4.90 -1.74
CA LEU A 76 1.91 4.95 -1.65
C LEU A 76 2.49 5.94 -2.66
N MET A 77 3.50 6.69 -2.23
CA MET A 77 4.24 7.65 -3.04
C MET A 77 5.73 7.35 -3.02
N GLN A 78 6.46 7.90 -3.97
CA GLN A 78 7.92 7.94 -4.00
C GLN A 78 8.43 9.35 -4.25
N PHE A 79 9.70 9.57 -3.88
CA PHE A 79 10.43 10.76 -4.24
C PHE A 79 11.33 10.48 -5.43
N LYS A 80 11.22 11.33 -6.43
CA LYS A 80 12.13 11.36 -7.58
C LYS A 80 12.16 12.78 -8.14
N GLY A 81 12.85 13.67 -7.43
CA GLY A 81 12.84 15.11 -7.70
C GLY A 81 11.52 15.82 -7.38
N ALA A 82 10.42 15.07 -7.23
CA ALA A 82 9.09 15.53 -6.83
C ALA A 82 8.31 14.36 -6.20
N ILE A 83 7.24 14.68 -5.46
CA ILE A 83 6.33 13.67 -4.94
C ILE A 83 5.55 13.07 -6.12
N GLN A 84 5.68 11.76 -6.30
CA GLN A 84 4.99 11.03 -7.34
C GLN A 84 4.14 9.91 -6.72
N GLY A 85 2.88 9.77 -7.16
CA GLY A 85 2.05 8.63 -6.83
C GLY A 85 2.65 7.34 -7.38
N LEU A 86 2.75 6.33 -6.53
CA LEU A 86 3.34 5.04 -6.90
C LEU A 86 2.27 3.99 -7.12
N TRP A 87 1.53 3.64 -6.06
CA TRP A 87 0.48 2.63 -6.09
C TRP A 87 -0.71 3.03 -5.20
N SER A 88 -1.92 2.65 -5.62
CA SER A 88 -3.03 2.47 -4.68
C SER A 88 -2.89 1.10 -4.02
N LEU A 89 -3.32 0.96 -2.76
CA LEU A 89 -3.30 -0.31 -2.04
C LEU A 89 -4.72 -0.75 -1.65
N LYS A 90 -5.02 -2.01 -1.90
CA LYS A 90 -6.25 -2.65 -1.42
C LYS A 90 -5.88 -3.91 -0.66
N SER A 91 -6.05 -3.85 0.65
CA SER A 91 -5.74 -4.97 1.54
C SER A 91 -7.00 -5.49 2.21
N SER A 92 -7.00 -6.78 2.53
CA SER A 92 -8.07 -7.44 3.25
C SER A 92 -7.50 -8.54 4.14
N ALA A 93 -8.00 -8.63 5.38
CA ALA A 93 -7.75 -9.76 6.26
C ALA A 93 -8.78 -10.89 6.08
N ALA A 94 -9.78 -10.73 5.22
CA ALA A 94 -10.85 -11.71 5.03
C ALA A 94 -10.48 -12.78 4.01
N TYR A 95 -10.82 -14.01 4.35
CA TYR A 95 -10.83 -15.13 3.39
C TYR A 95 -12.16 -15.11 2.64
N GLY A 96 -12.17 -14.69 1.40
CA GLY A 96 -13.40 -14.70 0.61
C GLY A 96 -13.14 -14.44 -0.86
N SER A 97 -13.35 -15.46 -1.69
CA SER A 97 -13.14 -15.36 -3.14
C SER A 97 -14.22 -14.56 -3.88
N ASN A 98 -15.31 -14.16 -3.20
CA ASN A 98 -16.43 -13.44 -3.84
C ASN A 98 -16.78 -12.11 -3.16
N SER A 99 -15.95 -11.65 -2.24
CA SER A 99 -16.18 -10.39 -1.54
C SER A 99 -15.96 -9.20 -2.47
N PRO A 100 -16.80 -8.16 -2.41
CA PRO A 100 -16.54 -6.93 -3.14
C PRO A 100 -15.37 -6.18 -2.52
N ILE A 101 -14.43 -5.77 -3.35
CA ILE A 101 -13.33 -4.87 -2.99
C ILE A 101 -13.69 -3.47 -3.45
N ASN A 102 -13.73 -2.51 -2.53
CA ASN A 102 -13.92 -1.12 -2.88
C ASN A 102 -12.61 -0.56 -3.45
N LEU A 103 -12.61 -0.26 -4.73
CA LEU A 103 -11.49 0.42 -5.39
C LEU A 103 -11.48 1.90 -5.03
N ARG A 104 -12.66 2.51 -4.97
CA ARG A 104 -12.85 3.89 -4.59
C ARG A 104 -14.21 4.12 -3.98
N ASN A 105 -14.28 4.99 -2.98
CA ASN A 105 -15.51 5.50 -2.37
C ASN A 105 -15.80 6.93 -2.86
N ASN A 106 -17.04 7.42 -2.66
CA ASN A 106 -17.48 8.78 -2.97
C ASN A 106 -17.29 9.19 -4.44
N ILE A 107 -17.60 8.28 -5.37
CA ILE A 107 -17.51 8.55 -6.82
C ILE A 107 -18.68 9.39 -7.35
N SER A 108 -19.76 9.53 -6.60
CA SER A 108 -20.95 10.29 -6.99
C SER A 108 -20.70 11.79 -7.16
N SER A 109 -19.57 12.30 -6.64
CA SER A 109 -19.27 13.73 -6.64
C SER A 109 -18.72 14.26 -7.97
N SER A 110 -18.17 13.41 -8.84
CA SER A 110 -17.71 13.81 -10.18
C SER A 110 -17.25 12.62 -11.04
N THR A 111 -17.33 12.77 -12.37
CA THR A 111 -16.71 11.84 -13.34
C THR A 111 -15.19 11.69 -13.13
N LYS A 112 -14.51 12.76 -12.67
CA LYS A 112 -13.09 12.75 -12.32
C LYS A 112 -12.82 11.83 -11.13
N ALA A 113 -13.74 11.72 -10.16
CA ALA A 113 -13.60 10.80 -9.05
C ALA A 113 -13.67 9.34 -9.51
N ALA A 114 -14.55 9.00 -10.45
CA ALA A 114 -14.66 7.66 -11.00
C ALA A 114 -13.44 7.26 -11.86
N SER A 115 -12.86 8.19 -12.63
CA SER A 115 -11.70 7.93 -13.50
C SER A 115 -10.38 7.76 -12.74
N ALA A 116 -10.28 8.26 -11.52
CA ALA A 116 -9.04 8.23 -10.74
C ALA A 116 -8.54 6.79 -10.37
N ILE A 117 -9.36 5.76 -10.59
CA ILE A 117 -8.95 4.35 -10.49
C ILE A 117 -7.87 4.02 -11.54
N TYR A 118 -7.85 4.76 -12.64
CA TYR A 118 -6.94 4.56 -13.77
C TYR A 118 -5.68 5.43 -13.70
N ASP A 119 -5.59 6.34 -12.73
CA ASP A 119 -4.48 7.28 -12.62
C ASP A 119 -3.21 6.59 -12.10
N HIS A 120 -3.39 5.61 -11.21
CA HIS A 120 -2.29 4.84 -10.62
C HIS A 120 -2.64 3.35 -10.57
N PRO A 121 -1.65 2.47 -10.77
CA PRO A 121 -1.84 1.03 -10.55
C PRO A 121 -2.23 0.73 -9.11
N THR A 122 -2.95 -0.37 -8.95
CA THR A 122 -3.39 -0.87 -7.65
C THR A 122 -2.63 -2.13 -7.27
N VAL A 123 -2.12 -2.17 -6.05
CA VAL A 123 -1.53 -3.37 -5.44
C VAL A 123 -2.57 -4.00 -4.52
N PHE A 124 -2.83 -5.29 -4.69
CA PHE A 124 -3.76 -6.04 -3.88
C PHE A 124 -3.02 -6.98 -2.93
N MET A 125 -3.46 -7.00 -1.67
CA MET A 125 -2.93 -7.87 -0.62
C MET A 125 -4.07 -8.52 0.16
N GLY A 126 -4.07 -9.85 0.26
CA GLY A 126 -5.07 -10.56 1.04
C GLY A 126 -4.91 -12.07 0.96
N PRO A 127 -5.46 -12.81 1.96
CA PRO A 127 -5.29 -14.27 2.05
C PRO A 127 -5.94 -15.06 0.91
N TYR A 128 -6.79 -14.42 0.13
CA TYR A 128 -7.44 -15.00 -1.06
C TYR A 128 -6.56 -14.96 -2.32
N LEU A 129 -5.39 -14.31 -2.25
CA LEU A 129 -4.46 -14.15 -3.37
C LEU A 129 -3.24 -15.07 -3.23
N PRO A 130 -2.61 -15.47 -4.33
CA PRO A 130 -1.35 -16.23 -4.31
C PRO A 130 -0.15 -15.39 -3.86
N GLY A 131 -0.36 -14.09 -3.60
CA GLY A 131 0.65 -13.15 -3.17
C GLY A 131 0.24 -11.70 -3.37
N ILE A 132 1.19 -10.79 -3.29
CA ILE A 132 0.98 -9.36 -3.58
C ILE A 132 0.79 -9.22 -5.08
N THR A 133 -0.39 -8.75 -5.51
CA THR A 133 -0.77 -8.70 -6.93
C THR A 133 -0.82 -7.26 -7.43
N TYR A 134 -0.10 -6.97 -8.50
CA TYR A 134 -0.09 -5.68 -9.17
C TYR A 134 -1.10 -5.66 -10.33
N VAL A 135 -1.92 -4.62 -10.37
CA VAL A 135 -2.92 -4.40 -11.43
C VAL A 135 -2.84 -2.97 -11.94
N ASP A 136 -2.65 -2.82 -13.24
CA ASP A 136 -2.82 -1.55 -13.93
C ASP A 136 -4.12 -1.59 -14.74
N PHE A 137 -5.20 -1.06 -14.16
CA PHE A 137 -6.53 -1.07 -14.80
C PHE A 137 -6.56 -0.31 -16.13
N LYS A 138 -5.70 0.69 -16.31
CA LYS A 138 -5.59 1.44 -17.57
C LYS A 138 -5.08 0.57 -18.70
N ASN A 139 -4.15 -0.32 -18.40
CA ASN A 139 -3.54 -1.24 -19.36
C ASN A 139 -4.14 -2.66 -19.33
N THR A 140 -5.19 -2.88 -18.53
CA THR A 140 -5.88 -4.18 -18.40
C THR A 140 -7.40 -3.99 -18.62
N PRO A 141 -7.87 -3.65 -19.85
CA PRO A 141 -9.27 -3.35 -20.11
C PRO A 141 -10.21 -4.51 -19.85
N SER A 142 -9.78 -5.75 -20.03
CA SER A 142 -10.57 -6.94 -19.71
C SER A 142 -10.91 -7.07 -18.23
N LEU A 143 -10.00 -6.67 -17.34
CA LEU A 143 -10.24 -6.62 -15.90
C LEU A 143 -10.99 -5.34 -15.51
N ALA A 144 -10.66 -4.21 -16.13
CA ALA A 144 -11.36 -2.95 -15.91
C ALA A 144 -12.86 -3.04 -16.22
N SER A 145 -13.25 -3.81 -17.23
CA SER A 145 -14.67 -4.06 -17.57
C SER A 145 -15.44 -4.84 -16.50
N LYS A 146 -14.76 -5.44 -15.52
CA LYS A 146 -15.37 -6.12 -14.37
C LYS A 146 -15.67 -5.20 -13.20
N ILE A 147 -15.26 -3.93 -13.27
CA ILE A 147 -15.55 -2.94 -12.25
C ILE A 147 -17.03 -2.58 -12.32
N VAL A 148 -17.69 -2.72 -11.18
CA VAL A 148 -19.09 -2.31 -11.01
C VAL A 148 -19.13 -0.95 -10.33
N TYR A 149 -19.77 -0.01 -10.95
CA TYR A 149 -20.01 1.33 -10.41
C TYR A 149 -21.40 1.37 -9.78
N ASP A 150 -21.48 1.62 -8.49
CA ASP A 150 -22.75 1.97 -7.83
C ASP A 150 -22.72 3.45 -7.41
N LYS A 151 -23.80 3.92 -6.76
CA LYS A 151 -23.98 5.36 -6.47
C LYS A 151 -22.78 6.01 -5.76
N ASP A 152 -22.06 5.24 -4.93
CA ASP A 152 -21.05 5.79 -4.03
C ASP A 152 -19.69 5.12 -4.14
N ALA A 153 -19.55 4.04 -4.91
CA ALA A 153 -18.31 3.30 -4.97
C ALA A 153 -18.08 2.59 -6.31
N ALA A 154 -16.80 2.50 -6.68
CA ALA A 154 -16.34 1.57 -7.71
C ALA A 154 -15.82 0.30 -7.02
N LYS A 155 -16.32 -0.86 -7.43
CA LYS A 155 -16.07 -2.14 -6.79
C LYS A 155 -15.66 -3.19 -7.80
N ILE A 156 -14.81 -4.12 -7.37
CA ILE A 156 -14.49 -5.34 -8.14
C ILE A 156 -14.59 -6.55 -7.21
N LYS A 157 -14.96 -7.71 -7.73
CA LYS A 157 -14.98 -8.94 -6.94
C LYS A 157 -13.56 -9.45 -6.70
N SER A 158 -13.28 -9.93 -5.49
CA SER A 158 -11.98 -10.56 -5.16
C SER A 158 -11.63 -11.71 -6.09
N LYS A 159 -12.64 -12.47 -6.56
CA LYS A 159 -12.46 -13.53 -7.56
C LYS A 159 -11.85 -13.04 -8.87
N GLU A 160 -12.24 -11.87 -9.36
CA GLU A 160 -11.70 -11.32 -10.61
C GLU A 160 -10.20 -10.99 -10.46
N ILE A 161 -9.79 -10.51 -9.28
CA ILE A 161 -8.38 -10.25 -8.98
C ILE A 161 -7.61 -11.57 -8.83
N LEU A 162 -8.20 -12.58 -8.17
CA LEU A 162 -7.61 -13.90 -8.05
C LEU A 162 -7.40 -14.56 -9.42
N ASP A 163 -8.43 -14.56 -10.26
CA ASP A 163 -8.37 -15.14 -11.62
C ASP A 163 -7.32 -14.40 -12.48
N PHE A 164 -7.19 -13.08 -12.30
CA PHE A 164 -6.14 -12.28 -12.93
C PHE A 164 -4.75 -12.65 -12.42
N ALA A 165 -4.57 -12.78 -11.12
CA ALA A 165 -3.28 -13.12 -10.51
C ALA A 165 -2.79 -14.51 -10.96
N ILE A 166 -3.70 -15.50 -11.05
CA ILE A 166 -3.37 -16.83 -11.53
C ILE A 166 -2.92 -16.82 -13.00
N LYS A 167 -3.54 -15.97 -13.83
CA LYS A 167 -3.22 -15.85 -15.26
C LYS A 167 -1.96 -15.03 -15.55
N ASN A 168 -1.54 -14.18 -14.63
CA ASN A 168 -0.42 -13.25 -14.78
C ASN A 168 0.57 -13.38 -13.60
N PRO A 169 1.23 -14.53 -13.42
CA PRO A 169 2.13 -14.77 -12.28
C PRO A 169 3.34 -13.83 -12.28
N GLU A 170 3.68 -13.23 -13.42
CA GLU A 170 4.72 -12.20 -13.52
C GLU A 170 4.34 -10.90 -12.81
N LEU A 171 3.05 -10.65 -12.59
CA LEU A 171 2.52 -9.51 -11.83
C LEU A 171 2.20 -9.86 -10.37
N VAL A 172 2.73 -10.96 -9.88
CA VAL A 172 2.56 -11.43 -8.50
C VAL A 172 3.90 -11.58 -7.81
N ILE A 173 4.00 -11.06 -6.59
CA ILE A 173 5.07 -11.41 -5.65
C ILE A 173 4.55 -12.58 -4.81
N PRO A 174 5.10 -13.79 -4.96
CA PRO A 174 4.59 -14.97 -4.27
C PRO A 174 4.96 -14.92 -2.79
N VAL A 175 3.99 -14.58 -1.94
CA VAL A 175 4.08 -14.51 -0.49
C VAL A 175 2.85 -15.10 0.16
N LYS A 176 3.01 -15.68 1.33
CA LYS A 176 1.90 -16.25 2.12
C LYS A 176 1.22 -15.14 2.93
N LEU A 177 0.06 -14.70 2.49
CA LEU A 177 -0.75 -13.72 3.20
C LEU A 177 -1.76 -14.45 4.09
N ILE A 178 -1.35 -14.80 5.32
CA ILE A 178 -2.21 -15.52 6.27
C ILE A 178 -2.87 -14.51 7.21
N ALA A 179 -4.19 -14.57 7.33
CA ALA A 179 -4.94 -13.83 8.32
C ALA A 179 -5.64 -14.78 9.28
N VAL A 180 -5.46 -14.55 10.57
CA VAL A 180 -6.16 -15.24 11.64
C VAL A 180 -7.15 -14.26 12.26
N ALA A 181 -8.44 -14.56 12.20
CA ALA A 181 -9.48 -13.71 12.75
C ALA A 181 -9.45 -13.75 14.30
N ASN A 182 -8.80 -12.77 14.92
CA ASN A 182 -8.91 -12.51 16.34
C ASN A 182 -9.08 -11.01 16.55
N ALA A 183 -10.11 -10.62 17.28
CA ALA A 183 -10.35 -9.23 17.65
C ALA A 183 -9.35 -8.77 18.71
N SER A 184 -8.75 -7.62 18.54
CA SER A 184 -8.11 -6.88 19.63
C SER A 184 -7.85 -5.40 19.28
N THR A 185 -7.38 -4.63 20.22
CA THR A 185 -7.26 -3.18 20.34
C THR A 185 -6.71 -2.45 19.12
N VAL A 186 -7.33 -1.31 18.80
CA VAL A 186 -6.97 -0.38 17.72
C VAL A 186 -5.78 0.48 18.14
N ASP A 187 -4.62 0.25 17.55
CA ASP A 187 -3.48 1.17 17.57
C ASP A 187 -3.45 2.00 16.27
N SER A 188 -2.74 3.14 16.28
CA SER A 188 -2.49 3.87 15.03
C SER A 188 -1.68 3.00 14.05
N ASN A 189 -1.91 3.19 12.75
CA ASN A 189 -1.34 2.34 11.70
C ASN A 189 0.19 2.16 11.82
N LEU A 190 0.93 3.27 11.95
CA LEU A 190 2.38 3.21 12.11
C LEU A 190 2.77 2.57 13.44
N LYS A 191 2.10 2.94 14.54
CA LYS A 191 2.40 2.41 15.87
C LYS A 191 2.18 0.91 15.95
N LEU A 192 1.11 0.40 15.30
CA LEU A 192 0.86 -1.04 15.22
C LEU A 192 1.98 -1.76 14.47
N VAL A 193 2.39 -1.25 13.31
CA VAL A 193 3.46 -1.85 12.51
C VAL A 193 4.79 -1.77 13.26
N ALA A 194 5.11 -0.61 13.85
CA ALA A 194 6.31 -0.44 14.65
C ALA A 194 6.35 -1.42 15.83
N ASN A 195 5.26 -1.55 16.59
CA ASN A 195 5.18 -2.50 17.71
C ASN A 195 5.38 -3.97 17.28
N VAL A 196 4.86 -4.34 16.11
CA VAL A 196 5.09 -5.68 15.55
C VAL A 196 6.55 -5.84 15.12
N LEU A 197 7.09 -4.92 14.34
CA LEU A 197 8.40 -5.06 13.71
C LEU A 197 9.57 -4.87 14.69
N THR A 198 9.40 -4.07 15.75
CA THR A 198 10.44 -3.83 16.76
C THR A 198 10.46 -4.86 17.88
N SER A 199 9.61 -5.88 17.83
CA SER A 199 9.58 -6.96 18.84
C SER A 199 10.81 -7.88 18.84
N GLY A 200 11.82 -7.62 18.03
CA GLY A 200 13.06 -8.40 17.92
C GLY A 200 12.99 -9.59 16.97
N THR A 201 11.81 -9.89 16.41
CA THR A 201 11.59 -11.01 15.47
C THR A 201 11.85 -10.62 14.02
N TYR A 202 12.01 -9.31 13.75
CA TYR A 202 12.07 -8.75 12.40
C TYR A 202 13.30 -7.87 12.20
N PRO A 203 14.53 -8.43 12.19
CA PRO A 203 15.74 -7.61 12.17
C PRO A 203 15.90 -6.75 10.90
N LEU A 204 15.41 -7.23 9.76
CA LEU A 204 15.48 -6.47 8.51
C LEU A 204 14.45 -5.36 8.44
N LEU A 205 13.19 -5.67 8.72
CA LEU A 205 12.09 -4.72 8.62
C LEU A 205 12.08 -3.74 9.80
N GLY A 206 12.33 -4.23 11.00
CA GLY A 206 12.38 -3.42 12.22
C GLY A 206 13.40 -2.29 12.15
N GLY A 207 14.59 -2.58 11.64
CA GLY A 207 15.63 -1.56 11.45
C GLY A 207 15.29 -0.48 10.41
N THR A 208 14.22 -0.65 9.63
CA THR A 208 13.77 0.33 8.62
C THR A 208 12.66 1.24 9.16
N VAL A 209 11.99 0.86 10.24
CA VAL A 209 10.85 1.61 10.81
C VAL A 209 11.26 3.04 11.17
N ASP A 210 12.34 3.20 11.92
CA ASP A 210 12.81 4.52 12.38
C ASP A 210 13.20 5.43 11.21
N ILE A 211 13.76 4.85 10.15
CA ILE A 211 14.13 5.57 8.94
C ILE A 211 12.87 6.14 8.30
N LEU A 212 11.88 5.29 8.03
CA LEU A 212 10.62 5.73 7.41
C LEU A 212 9.86 6.72 8.26
N GLN A 213 9.86 6.53 9.58
CA GLN A 213 9.21 7.47 10.49
C GLN A 213 9.82 8.86 10.38
N LYS A 214 11.15 8.98 10.46
CA LYS A 214 11.86 10.26 10.33
C LYS A 214 11.57 10.94 8.99
N TYR A 215 11.58 10.17 7.89
CA TYR A 215 11.24 10.71 6.57
C TYR A 215 9.79 11.19 6.51
N SER A 216 8.84 10.43 7.04
CA SER A 216 7.43 10.79 7.08
C SER A 216 7.19 12.08 7.88
N GLU A 217 7.81 12.21 9.05
CA GLU A 217 7.73 13.40 9.88
C GLU A 217 8.30 14.64 9.16
N LYS A 218 9.48 14.51 8.55
CA LYS A 218 10.12 15.60 7.80
C LYS A 218 9.27 16.08 6.62
N ILE A 219 8.66 15.14 5.88
CA ILE A 219 7.77 15.48 4.78
C ILE A 219 6.51 16.18 5.26
N THR A 220 5.95 15.74 6.38
CA THR A 220 4.77 16.39 6.97
C THR A 220 5.07 17.84 7.29
N VAL A 221 6.19 18.12 7.94
CA VAL A 221 6.65 19.50 8.24
C VAL A 221 6.86 20.32 6.97
N LEU A 222 7.53 19.76 5.96
CA LEU A 222 7.76 20.45 4.69
C LEU A 222 6.44 20.81 3.98
N ARG A 223 5.47 19.90 3.99
CA ARG A 223 4.13 20.15 3.42
C ARG A 223 3.38 21.24 4.17
N GLU A 224 3.44 21.25 5.49
CA GLU A 224 2.81 22.28 6.31
C GLU A 224 3.43 23.66 6.04
N LEU A 225 4.76 23.76 5.99
CA LEU A 225 5.47 24.99 5.68
C LEU A 225 5.16 25.48 4.27
N HIS A 226 5.06 24.59 3.29
CA HIS A 226 4.68 24.93 1.93
C HIS A 226 3.21 25.40 1.86
N ALA A 227 2.29 24.69 2.52
CA ALA A 227 0.87 25.04 2.54
C ALA A 227 0.60 26.40 3.24
N THR A 228 1.43 26.78 4.20
CA THR A 228 1.35 28.09 4.90
C THR A 228 2.09 29.21 4.14
N GLY A 229 2.72 28.91 3.01
CA GLY A 229 3.53 29.88 2.26
C GLY A 229 4.89 30.22 2.90
N SER A 230 5.29 29.46 3.94
CA SER A 230 6.60 29.62 4.60
C SER A 230 7.76 29.02 3.79
N LEU A 231 7.43 28.17 2.80
CA LEU A 231 8.35 27.65 1.79
C LEU A 231 7.76 27.95 0.40
N SER A 232 8.58 28.46 -0.50
CA SER A 232 8.24 28.56 -1.92
C SER A 232 8.27 27.19 -2.59
N ASP A 233 7.65 27.06 -3.77
CA ASP A 233 7.67 25.84 -4.57
C ASP A 233 9.10 25.32 -4.81
N ALA A 234 10.02 26.23 -5.15
CA ALA A 234 11.42 25.91 -5.42
C ALA A 234 12.18 25.40 -4.17
N GLU A 235 11.92 26.00 -3.00
CA GLU A 235 12.51 25.56 -1.73
C GLU A 235 11.94 24.22 -1.28
N PHE A 236 10.64 24.01 -1.49
CA PHE A 236 9.99 22.73 -1.20
C PHE A 236 10.57 21.62 -2.07
N GLU A 237 10.65 21.81 -3.38
CA GLU A 237 11.26 20.84 -4.33
C GLU A 237 12.72 20.53 -3.98
N LYS A 238 13.51 21.59 -3.67
CA LYS A 238 14.91 21.44 -3.26
C LYS A 238 15.03 20.59 -1.99
N SER A 239 14.20 20.86 -0.98
CA SER A 239 14.20 20.11 0.28
C SER A 239 13.85 18.62 0.08
N LEU A 240 12.92 18.33 -0.84
CA LEU A 240 12.57 16.95 -1.20
C LEU A 240 13.74 16.23 -1.90
N LEU A 241 14.44 16.94 -2.81
CA LEU A 241 15.59 16.39 -3.52
C LEU A 241 16.75 16.07 -2.56
N GLU A 242 17.02 16.94 -1.60
CA GLU A 242 18.04 16.72 -0.56
C GLU A 242 17.71 15.50 0.30
N MET A 243 16.42 15.23 0.53
CA MET A 243 15.99 14.02 1.22
C MET A 243 16.18 12.74 0.40
N GLU A 244 16.08 12.83 -0.92
CA GLU A 244 16.29 11.68 -1.80
C GLU A 244 17.76 11.23 -1.79
N LEU A 245 18.69 12.18 -1.65
CA LEU A 245 20.12 11.95 -1.69
C LEU A 245 20.73 11.52 -0.35
N SER A 246 19.98 11.67 0.76
CA SER A 246 20.42 11.30 2.11
C SER A 246 19.98 9.87 2.49
#